data_10b6743312db238d19f93255554b9f49
#
_entry.id   10b6743312db238d19f93255554b9f49
#
_cell.length_a   1.000
_cell.length_b   1.000
_cell.length_c   1.000
_cell.angle_alpha   90.00
_cell.angle_beta   90.00
_cell.angle_gamma   90.00
#
_symmetry.space_group_name_H-M   'P 1'
#
loop_
_entity.id
_entity.type
_entity.pdbx_description
1 polymer ?
#
loop_
_entity_poly.entity_id
_entity_poly.type
_entity_poly.pdbx_seq_one_letter_code
_entity_poly.pdbx_strand_id
1 'polypeptide(L)'
;MVDFKKVPAVDKCFAILELISQSDKRLGITEISRKLGYHRSTVFNLLYTLEELGVLEHDGDSKFSFGSKLYMLGKAAGNGSMLIRAVRPSLEEISFKTGLSVFLGIRAGLRAVIVDKVDSPFDIKVSSEIGMRIPLLAGAGGKVLMSQLQKSQGGRVCF
;
A
#
# COMPACT_ATOMS: atom_id res chain seq x y z
N MET A 1 9.56 8.52 -23.05
CA MET A 1 8.33 7.89 -22.54
C MET A 1 8.11 6.65 -23.37
N VAL A 2 8.05 5.46 -22.78
CA VAL A 2 7.83 4.23 -23.56
C VAL A 2 6.37 4.22 -23.98
N ASP A 3 6.12 4.13 -25.30
CA ASP A 3 4.76 3.99 -25.85
C ASP A 3 4.33 2.53 -25.67
N PHE A 4 3.31 2.29 -24.82
CA PHE A 4 2.77 0.96 -24.56
C PHE A 4 1.25 0.97 -24.50
N LYS A 5 0.64 -0.10 -24.99
CA LYS A 5 -0.81 -0.28 -24.89
C LYS A 5 -1.18 -0.83 -23.50
N LYS A 6 -1.97 -0.06 -22.76
CA LYS A 6 -2.51 -0.50 -21.47
C LYS A 6 -3.30 -1.81 -21.61
N VAL A 7 -3.16 -2.70 -20.64
CA VAL A 7 -3.92 -3.96 -20.55
C VAL A 7 -5.05 -3.78 -19.53
N PRO A 8 -6.31 -3.59 -19.95
CA PRO A 8 -7.41 -3.23 -19.05
C PRO A 8 -7.69 -4.28 -17.96
N ALA A 9 -7.40 -5.54 -18.23
CA ALA A 9 -7.57 -6.61 -17.25
C ALA A 9 -6.64 -6.44 -16.04
N VAL A 10 -5.40 -5.99 -16.27
CA VAL A 10 -4.43 -5.73 -15.20
C VAL A 10 -4.89 -4.56 -14.32
N ASP A 11 -5.33 -3.46 -14.93
CA ASP A 11 -5.88 -2.32 -14.19
C ASP A 11 -7.06 -2.74 -13.30
N LYS A 12 -7.98 -3.56 -13.83
CA LYS A 12 -9.13 -4.07 -13.08
C LYS A 12 -8.72 -4.99 -11.94
N CYS A 13 -7.72 -5.86 -12.14
CA CYS A 13 -7.18 -6.69 -11.06
C CYS A 13 -6.65 -5.82 -9.92
N PHE A 14 -5.82 -4.82 -10.21
CA PHE A 14 -5.29 -3.93 -9.17
C PHE A 14 -6.39 -3.13 -8.48
N ALA A 15 -7.40 -2.64 -9.20
CA ALA A 15 -8.54 -1.97 -8.59
C ALA A 15 -9.31 -2.87 -7.60
N ILE A 16 -9.47 -4.15 -7.91
CA ILE A 16 -10.06 -5.13 -7.00
C ILE A 16 -9.18 -5.35 -5.75
N LEU A 17 -7.88 -5.56 -5.94
CA LEU A 17 -6.95 -5.74 -4.83
C LEU A 17 -6.90 -4.51 -3.91
N GLU A 18 -6.88 -3.31 -4.48
CA GLU A 18 -6.94 -2.06 -3.72
C GLU A 18 -8.25 -1.91 -2.94
N LEU A 19 -9.38 -2.28 -3.54
CA LEU A 19 -10.68 -2.26 -2.87
C LEU A 19 -10.71 -3.22 -1.68
N ILE A 20 -10.19 -4.45 -1.84
CA ILE A 20 -10.11 -5.44 -0.76
C ILE A 20 -9.18 -4.92 0.36
N SER A 21 -8.04 -4.30 0.01
CA SER A 21 -7.09 -3.76 0.99
C SER A 21 -7.63 -2.60 1.84
N GLN A 22 -8.67 -1.93 1.37
CA GLN A 22 -9.29 -0.79 2.06
C GLN A 22 -10.55 -1.17 2.84
N SER A 23 -10.94 -2.44 2.76
CA SER A 23 -12.16 -2.93 3.40
C SER A 23 -11.83 -3.68 4.68
N ASP A 24 -12.49 -3.30 5.77
CA ASP A 24 -12.41 -4.03 7.05
C ASP A 24 -13.14 -5.38 7.02
N LYS A 25 -13.89 -5.64 5.94
CA LYS A 25 -14.67 -6.87 5.77
C LYS A 25 -14.29 -7.56 4.47
N ARG A 26 -14.38 -8.89 4.47
CA ARG A 26 -14.30 -9.67 3.25
C ARG A 26 -15.41 -9.29 2.28
N LEU A 27 -15.11 -9.12 1.00
CA LEU A 27 -16.04 -8.66 -0.02
C LEU A 27 -16.41 -9.79 -0.98
N GLY A 28 -17.69 -9.86 -1.33
CA GLY A 28 -18.21 -10.78 -2.35
C GLY A 28 -18.28 -10.14 -3.73
N ILE A 29 -18.50 -10.97 -4.76
CA ILE A 29 -18.58 -10.56 -6.18
C ILE A 29 -19.55 -9.38 -6.39
N THR A 30 -20.74 -9.45 -5.80
CA THR A 30 -21.78 -8.43 -5.98
C THR A 30 -21.38 -7.08 -5.40
N GLU A 31 -20.71 -7.08 -4.24
CA GLU A 31 -20.25 -5.87 -3.57
C GLU A 31 -19.12 -5.21 -4.36
N ILE A 32 -18.15 -6.01 -4.83
CA ILE A 32 -17.02 -5.54 -5.66
C ILE A 32 -17.54 -4.98 -6.99
N SER A 33 -18.43 -5.70 -7.67
CA SER A 33 -19.07 -5.26 -8.91
C SER A 33 -19.75 -3.91 -8.76
N ARG A 34 -20.54 -3.75 -7.70
CA ARG A 34 -21.26 -2.49 -7.41
C ARG A 34 -20.29 -1.34 -7.09
N LYS A 35 -19.26 -1.58 -6.27
CA LYS A 35 -18.33 -0.54 -5.83
C LYS A 35 -17.43 -0.04 -6.96
N LEU A 36 -17.01 -0.95 -7.86
CA LEU A 36 -16.11 -0.61 -8.96
C LEU A 36 -16.84 -0.32 -10.30
N GLY A 37 -18.15 -0.56 -10.37
CA GLY A 37 -18.92 -0.39 -11.61
C GLY A 37 -18.56 -1.42 -12.69
N TYR A 38 -18.02 -2.58 -12.32
CA TYR A 38 -17.65 -3.63 -13.27
C TYR A 38 -18.78 -4.67 -13.43
N HIS A 39 -18.90 -5.26 -14.60
CA HIS A 39 -19.82 -6.38 -14.84
C HIS A 39 -19.50 -7.56 -13.90
N ARG A 40 -20.54 -8.21 -13.36
CA ARG A 40 -20.37 -9.36 -12.44
C ARG A 40 -19.55 -10.49 -13.04
N SER A 41 -19.73 -10.79 -14.32
CA SER A 41 -18.94 -11.82 -15.03
C SER A 41 -17.46 -11.47 -15.10
N THR A 42 -17.13 -10.19 -15.30
CA THR A 42 -15.73 -9.72 -15.30
C THR A 42 -15.13 -9.88 -13.91
N VAL A 43 -15.85 -9.44 -12.86
CA VAL A 43 -15.39 -9.56 -11.47
C VAL A 43 -15.21 -11.03 -11.09
N PHE A 44 -16.17 -11.88 -11.45
CA PHE A 44 -16.10 -13.32 -11.23
C PHE A 44 -14.81 -13.91 -11.82
N ASN A 45 -14.59 -13.71 -13.12
CA ASN A 45 -13.42 -14.28 -13.79
C ASN A 45 -12.10 -13.77 -13.19
N LEU A 46 -12.02 -12.47 -12.84
CA LEU A 46 -10.82 -11.90 -12.25
C LEU A 46 -10.56 -12.43 -10.84
N LEU A 47 -11.59 -12.56 -10.00
CA LEU A 47 -11.45 -13.07 -8.64
C LEU A 47 -11.00 -14.53 -8.61
N TYR A 48 -11.63 -15.38 -9.41
CA TYR A 48 -11.25 -16.79 -9.47
C TYR A 48 -9.89 -17.01 -10.15
N THR A 49 -9.52 -16.18 -11.12
CA THR A 49 -8.14 -16.22 -11.66
C THR A 49 -7.11 -15.80 -10.58
N LEU A 50 -7.40 -14.75 -9.80
CA LEU A 50 -6.51 -14.34 -8.72
C LEU A 50 -6.44 -15.38 -7.60
N GLU A 51 -7.52 -16.11 -7.36
CA GLU A 51 -7.55 -17.22 -6.43
C GLU A 51 -6.73 -18.42 -6.93
N GLU A 52 -6.90 -18.84 -8.17
CA GLU A 52 -6.10 -19.91 -8.79
C GLU A 52 -4.60 -19.59 -8.72
N LEU A 53 -4.25 -18.32 -8.86
CA LEU A 53 -2.89 -17.84 -8.69
C LEU A 53 -2.43 -17.76 -7.21
N GLY A 54 -3.30 -18.00 -6.24
CA GLY A 54 -3.03 -17.90 -4.80
C GLY A 54 -2.87 -16.46 -4.28
N VAL A 55 -3.26 -15.46 -5.10
CA VAL A 55 -3.25 -14.03 -4.73
C VAL A 55 -4.44 -13.69 -3.83
N LEU A 56 -5.57 -14.32 -4.07
CA LEU A 56 -6.76 -14.26 -3.23
C LEU A 56 -7.09 -15.66 -2.70
N GLU A 57 -7.95 -15.71 -1.70
CA GLU A 57 -8.62 -16.88 -1.18
C GLU A 57 -10.08 -16.53 -0.88
N HIS A 58 -10.98 -17.48 -0.95
CA HIS A 58 -12.38 -17.28 -0.57
C HIS A 58 -12.81 -18.23 0.55
N ASP A 59 -13.80 -17.82 1.31
CA ASP A 59 -14.46 -18.66 2.33
C ASP A 59 -15.70 -19.37 1.77
N GLY A 60 -16.36 -20.17 2.62
CA GLY A 60 -17.58 -20.88 2.25
C GLY A 60 -18.74 -19.96 1.81
N ASP A 61 -18.71 -18.67 2.16
CA ASP A 61 -19.70 -17.66 1.77
C ASP A 61 -19.30 -16.91 0.48
N SER A 62 -18.32 -17.41 -0.27
CA SER A 62 -17.79 -16.78 -1.50
C SER A 62 -17.35 -15.34 -1.31
N LYS A 63 -16.76 -15.03 -0.15
CA LYS A 63 -16.15 -13.74 0.16
C LYS A 63 -14.65 -13.86 0.10
N PHE A 64 -14.00 -12.89 -0.55
CA PHE A 64 -12.60 -12.91 -0.89
C PHE A 64 -11.76 -12.12 0.11
N SER A 65 -10.57 -12.66 0.39
CA SER A 65 -9.50 -12.05 1.17
C SER A 65 -8.14 -12.30 0.50
N PHE A 66 -7.08 -11.68 1.02
CA PHE A 66 -5.74 -11.89 0.47
C PHE A 66 -5.21 -13.27 0.78
N GLY A 67 -4.68 -13.92 -0.26
CA GLY A 67 -3.96 -15.18 -0.17
C GLY A 67 -2.48 -15.01 0.16
N SER A 68 -1.83 -16.10 0.54
CA SER A 68 -0.44 -16.13 0.99
C SER A 68 0.57 -15.65 -0.07
N LYS A 69 0.26 -15.82 -1.35
CA LYS A 69 1.16 -15.40 -2.44
C LYS A 69 1.40 -13.89 -2.46
N LEU A 70 0.38 -13.10 -2.13
CA LEU A 70 0.53 -11.65 -2.08
C LEU A 70 1.51 -11.23 -0.96
N TYR A 71 1.44 -11.89 0.20
CA TYR A 71 2.41 -11.70 1.28
C TYR A 71 3.84 -12.06 0.84
N MET A 72 4.01 -13.20 0.17
CA MET A 72 5.33 -13.63 -0.32
C MET A 72 5.92 -12.64 -1.33
N LEU A 73 5.11 -12.17 -2.28
CA LEU A 73 5.52 -11.17 -3.26
C LEU A 73 5.87 -9.83 -2.59
N GLY A 74 5.05 -9.38 -1.65
CA GLY A 74 5.31 -8.17 -0.86
C GLY A 74 6.61 -8.26 -0.06
N LYS A 75 6.85 -9.40 0.60
CA LYS A 75 8.10 -9.65 1.34
C LYS A 75 9.32 -9.67 0.41
N ALA A 76 9.22 -10.33 -0.74
CA ALA A 76 10.29 -10.34 -1.74
C ALA A 76 10.60 -8.92 -2.27
N ALA A 77 9.57 -8.13 -2.55
CA ALA A 77 9.72 -6.73 -2.96
C ALA A 77 10.39 -5.88 -1.87
N GLY A 78 9.99 -6.05 -0.61
CA GLY A 78 10.60 -5.35 0.53
C GLY A 78 12.07 -5.72 0.73
N ASN A 79 12.40 -7.00 0.69
CA ASN A 79 13.78 -7.49 0.83
C ASN A 79 14.70 -7.01 -0.32
N GLY A 80 14.16 -6.84 -1.53
CA GLY A 80 14.87 -6.30 -2.70
C GLY A 80 14.98 -4.77 -2.72
N SER A 81 14.31 -4.05 -1.83
CA SER A 81 14.31 -2.60 -1.82
C SER A 81 15.65 -2.03 -1.38
N MET A 82 16.40 -1.46 -2.34
CA MET A 82 17.65 -0.74 -2.05
C MET A 82 17.42 0.44 -1.08
N LEU A 83 16.26 1.11 -1.18
CA LEU A 83 15.90 2.22 -0.31
C LEU A 83 15.81 1.77 1.15
N ILE A 84 15.03 0.71 1.42
CA ILE A 84 14.86 0.18 2.79
C ILE A 84 16.22 -0.22 3.36
N ARG A 85 17.01 -0.97 2.59
CA ARG A 85 18.33 -1.43 3.02
C ARG A 85 19.30 -0.27 3.30
N ALA A 86 19.30 0.76 2.46
CA ALA A 86 20.17 1.92 2.63
C ALA A 86 19.80 2.79 3.83
N VAL A 87 18.50 2.91 4.13
CA VAL A 87 17.98 3.79 5.19
C VAL A 87 17.89 3.10 6.55
N ARG A 88 17.78 1.77 6.58
CA ARG A 88 17.61 0.99 7.81
C ARG A 88 18.60 1.34 8.94
N PRO A 89 19.93 1.45 8.69
CA PRO A 89 20.88 1.81 9.74
C PRO A 89 20.61 3.19 10.35
N SER A 90 20.19 4.16 9.52
CA SER A 90 19.83 5.50 9.99
C SER A 90 18.56 5.49 10.85
N LEU A 91 17.56 4.67 10.51
CA LEU A 91 16.35 4.53 11.33
C LEU A 91 16.71 3.96 12.71
N GLU A 92 17.56 2.94 12.75
CA GLU A 92 18.02 2.32 13.99
C GLU A 92 18.82 3.29 14.86
N GLU A 93 19.73 4.05 14.25
CA GLU A 93 20.51 5.09 14.96
C GLU A 93 19.61 6.18 15.56
N ILE A 94 18.63 6.67 14.80
CA ILE A 94 17.70 7.70 15.29
C ILE A 94 16.85 7.12 16.43
N SER A 95 16.31 5.91 16.28
CA SER A 95 15.52 5.26 17.33
C SER A 95 16.34 5.07 18.60
N PHE A 96 17.58 4.61 18.48
CA PHE A 96 18.49 4.43 19.62
C PHE A 96 18.79 5.75 20.33
N LYS A 97 19.10 6.83 19.58
CA LYS A 97 19.42 8.15 20.15
C LYS A 97 18.23 8.84 20.79
N THR A 98 17.04 8.65 20.26
CA THR A 98 15.84 9.39 20.71
C THR A 98 14.95 8.58 21.64
N GLY A 99 15.06 7.26 21.63
CA GLY A 99 14.13 6.36 22.32
C GLY A 99 12.73 6.30 21.67
N LEU A 100 12.56 6.87 20.46
CA LEU A 100 11.27 6.97 19.79
C LEU A 100 11.13 5.93 18.68
N SER A 101 9.88 5.59 18.32
CA SER A 101 9.59 4.84 17.10
C SER A 101 9.88 5.71 15.87
N VAL A 102 10.55 5.13 14.87
CA VAL A 102 10.94 5.80 13.63
C VAL A 102 10.37 5.07 12.44
N PHE A 103 9.83 5.81 11.48
CA PHE A 103 9.15 5.26 10.32
C PHE A 103 9.77 5.75 9.01
N LEU A 104 9.90 4.85 8.03
CA LEU A 104 10.19 5.21 6.65
C LEU A 104 8.89 5.28 5.86
N GLY A 105 8.53 6.48 5.42
CA GLY A 105 7.37 6.70 4.55
C GLY A 105 7.79 7.04 3.13
N ILE A 106 7.13 6.44 2.15
CA ILE A 106 7.23 6.81 0.73
C ILE A 106 5.91 7.43 0.25
N ARG A 107 6.02 8.33 -0.73
CA ARG A 107 4.83 8.94 -1.32
C ARG A 107 4.13 7.98 -2.29
N ALA A 108 2.83 7.84 -2.14
CA ALA A 108 1.94 7.12 -3.04
C ALA A 108 0.71 7.99 -3.35
N GLY A 109 0.77 8.75 -4.45
CA GLY A 109 -0.26 9.75 -4.80
C GLY A 109 -0.32 10.88 -3.77
N LEU A 110 -1.50 11.08 -3.16
CA LEU A 110 -1.76 12.07 -2.12
C LEU A 110 -1.60 11.52 -0.69
N ARG A 111 -0.98 10.35 -0.54
CA ARG A 111 -0.72 9.71 0.75
C ARG A 111 0.75 9.35 0.90
N ALA A 112 1.21 9.25 2.14
CA ALA A 112 2.43 8.54 2.48
C ALA A 112 2.08 7.11 2.88
N VAL A 113 2.92 6.14 2.48
CA VAL A 113 2.81 4.74 2.90
C VAL A 113 4.03 4.39 3.74
N ILE A 114 3.82 3.84 4.93
CA ILE A 114 4.90 3.34 5.77
C ILE A 114 5.43 2.05 5.14
N VAL A 115 6.72 2.01 4.81
CA VAL A 115 7.36 0.86 4.17
C VAL A 115 8.40 0.17 5.06
N ASP A 116 8.85 0.85 6.11
CA ASP A 116 9.70 0.27 7.15
C ASP A 116 9.53 1.02 8.47
N LYS A 117 9.84 0.35 9.59
CA LYS A 117 9.77 0.94 10.92
C LYS A 117 10.83 0.36 11.85
N VAL A 118 11.24 1.15 12.83
CA VAL A 118 11.97 0.73 14.03
C VAL A 118 11.13 1.16 15.23
N ASP A 119 10.69 0.20 16.02
CA ASP A 119 9.87 0.47 17.20
C ASP A 119 10.73 1.04 18.34
N SER A 120 10.13 1.94 19.14
CA SER A 120 10.70 2.39 20.40
C SER A 120 10.99 1.19 21.32
N PRO A 121 12.09 1.22 22.07
CA PRO A 121 12.35 0.22 23.10
C PRO A 121 11.44 0.36 24.34
N PHE A 122 10.69 1.45 24.45
CA PHE A 122 9.78 1.72 25.57
C PHE A 122 8.37 1.20 25.29
N ASP A 123 7.58 0.99 26.36
CA ASP A 123 6.22 0.45 26.28
C ASP A 123 5.22 1.39 25.59
N ILE A 124 5.44 2.71 25.68
CA ILE A 124 4.60 3.71 25.00
C ILE A 124 5.09 3.85 23.56
N LYS A 125 4.33 3.31 22.62
CA LYS A 125 4.66 3.32 21.19
C LYS A 125 3.58 4.04 20.39
N VAL A 126 4.00 4.76 19.36
CA VAL A 126 3.07 5.23 18.33
C VAL A 126 2.66 4.02 17.51
N SER A 127 1.37 3.69 17.52
CA SER A 127 0.84 2.56 16.76
C SER A 127 0.78 2.94 15.28
N SER A 128 1.77 2.49 14.52
CA SER A 128 1.80 2.61 13.06
C SER A 128 2.37 1.32 12.47
N GLU A 129 1.72 0.80 11.45
CA GLU A 129 2.09 -0.46 10.83
C GLU A 129 2.63 -0.27 9.41
N ILE A 130 3.50 -1.18 8.97
CA ILE A 130 3.96 -1.22 7.57
C ILE A 130 2.74 -1.43 6.68
N GLY A 131 2.65 -0.63 5.60
CA GLY A 131 1.49 -0.57 4.72
C GLY A 131 0.45 0.49 5.12
N MET A 132 0.52 1.07 6.32
CA MET A 132 -0.38 2.13 6.74
C MET A 132 -0.28 3.34 5.83
N ARG A 133 -1.44 3.87 5.42
CA ARG A 133 -1.55 5.03 4.53
C ARG A 133 -1.90 6.28 5.35
N ILE A 134 -1.02 7.25 5.36
CA ILE A 134 -1.18 8.52 6.09
C ILE A 134 -1.43 9.64 5.06
N PRO A 135 -2.43 10.52 5.25
CA PRO A 135 -2.60 11.70 4.42
C PRO A 135 -1.35 12.57 4.45
N LEU A 136 -0.89 13.09 3.29
CA LEU A 136 0.31 13.94 3.24
C LEU A 136 0.19 15.22 4.08
N LEU A 137 -1.03 15.67 4.35
CA LEU A 137 -1.28 16.83 5.21
C LEU A 137 -1.21 16.49 6.71
N ALA A 138 -1.21 15.22 7.07
CA ALA A 138 -1.13 14.76 8.45
C ALA A 138 0.33 14.58 8.87
N GLY A 139 0.78 15.43 9.80
CA GLY A 139 2.10 15.32 10.42
C GLY A 139 3.27 15.91 9.61
N ALA A 140 4.44 15.91 10.24
CA ALA A 140 5.65 16.54 9.69
C ALA A 140 6.20 15.80 8.46
N GLY A 141 6.21 14.47 8.48
CA GLY A 141 6.72 13.65 7.37
C GLY A 141 5.97 13.88 6.05
N GLY A 142 4.64 13.99 6.10
CA GLY A 142 3.83 14.32 4.93
C GLY A 142 4.16 15.70 4.36
N LYS A 143 4.33 16.70 5.22
CA LYS A 143 4.70 18.07 4.81
C LYS A 143 6.07 18.11 4.14
N VAL A 144 7.05 17.36 4.64
CA VAL A 144 8.38 17.24 4.03
C VAL A 144 8.27 16.61 2.63
N LEU A 145 7.52 15.52 2.48
CA LEU A 145 7.28 14.91 1.17
C LEU A 145 6.59 15.87 0.19
N MET A 146 5.64 16.67 0.66
CA MET A 146 4.96 17.68 -0.15
C MET A 146 5.90 18.81 -0.58
N SER A 147 6.78 19.29 0.31
CA SER A 147 7.72 20.37 -0.01
C SER A 147 8.65 20.02 -1.18
N GLN A 148 8.96 18.76 -1.37
CA GLN A 148 9.77 18.29 -2.50
C GLN A 148 9.00 18.27 -3.83
N LEU A 149 7.66 18.16 -3.80
CA LEU A 149 6.85 18.21 -5.01
C LEU A 149 6.84 19.59 -5.67
N GLN A 150 6.84 20.65 -4.88
CA GLN A 150 6.85 22.04 -5.37
C GLN A 150 8.14 22.36 -6.14
N LYS A 151 9.27 21.74 -5.75
CA LYS A 151 10.55 21.94 -6.43
C LYS A 151 10.65 21.20 -7.78
N SER A 152 9.94 20.08 -7.95
CA SER A 152 10.07 19.25 -9.15
C SER A 152 9.09 19.59 -10.28
N GLN A 153 8.00 20.32 -10.01
CA GLN A 153 6.94 20.57 -10.99
C GLN A 153 6.72 22.06 -11.35
N GLY A 154 7.47 23.00 -10.81
CA GLY A 154 7.37 24.44 -11.17
C GLY A 154 5.96 25.05 -11.05
N GLY A 155 5.02 24.38 -10.43
CA GLY A 155 3.62 24.76 -10.31
C GLY A 155 3.24 25.15 -8.88
N ARG A 156 2.61 26.31 -8.74
CA ARG A 156 2.03 26.81 -7.50
C ARG A 156 0.94 25.86 -7.00
N VAL A 157 1.13 25.28 -5.84
CA VAL A 157 0.00 24.68 -5.09
C VAL A 157 -0.47 25.77 -4.13
N CYS A 158 -1.66 26.33 -4.40
CA CYS A 158 -2.35 27.18 -3.44
C CYS A 158 -2.88 26.29 -2.29
N PHE A 159 -2.67 26.72 -1.06
CA PHE A 159 -3.27 26.15 0.15
C PHE A 159 -4.65 26.76 0.38
#